data_ba7c5cb519430fabba9e8a92eca51ef7
#
_entry.id   ba7c5cb519430fabba9e8a92eca51ef7
#
_cell.length_a   1.000
_cell.length_b   1.000
_cell.length_c   1.000
_cell.angle_alpha   90.00
_cell.angle_beta   90.00
_cell.angle_gamma   90.00
#
_symmetry.space_group_name_H-M   'P 1'
#
loop_
_entity.id
_entity.type
_entity.pdbx_description
1 polymer ?
#
loop_
_entity_poly.entity_id
_entity_poly.type
_entity_poly.pdbx_seq_one_letter_code
_entity_poly.pdbx_strand_id
1 'polypeptide(L)'
;MKKIILQHWTGPLGELEERSKANIEEYAKFCGADYQLISGNVFRKHLSAPCQKMIMLDPQFDEYDMVVMMDIDMFTRKGMTKNIFTDDVGIGRHFGIQPSLRQKLYQRFPLLGDTRYPYWGGSIYRLDKDIRK
;
A
#
# COMPACT_ATOMS: atom_id res chain seq x y z
N MET A 1 -6.64 2.84 -20.02
CA MET A 1 -5.76 2.93 -18.84
C MET A 1 -5.77 1.56 -18.17
N LYS A 2 -4.63 0.87 -18.18
CA LYS A 2 -4.46 -0.43 -17.54
C LYS A 2 -4.11 -0.24 -16.07
N LYS A 3 -4.81 -0.93 -15.18
CA LYS A 3 -4.74 -0.69 -13.74
C LYS A 3 -4.64 -2.01 -12.99
N ILE A 4 -3.91 -2.03 -11.87
CA ILE A 4 -3.81 -3.20 -11.01
C ILE A 4 -3.83 -2.80 -9.53
N ILE A 5 -4.49 -3.62 -8.72
CA ILE A 5 -4.38 -3.58 -7.25
C ILE A 5 -3.54 -4.77 -6.80
N LEU A 6 -2.54 -4.48 -6.00
CA LEU A 6 -1.63 -5.45 -5.40
C LEU A 6 -1.88 -5.53 -3.90
N GLN A 7 -1.81 -6.72 -3.36
CA GLN A 7 -1.60 -6.98 -1.93
C GLN A 7 -0.36 -7.84 -1.76
N HIS A 8 0.29 -7.78 -0.62
CA HIS A 8 1.46 -8.59 -0.31
C HIS A 8 1.30 -9.27 1.04
N TRP A 9 1.71 -10.55 1.11
CA TRP A 9 1.76 -11.30 2.36
C TRP A 9 2.95 -12.26 2.39
N THR A 10 3.51 -12.45 3.58
CA THR A 10 4.60 -13.42 3.81
C THR A 10 4.10 -14.50 4.76
N GLY A 11 4.07 -15.72 4.29
CA GLY A 11 3.61 -16.88 5.05
C GLY A 11 2.21 -17.36 4.64
N PRO A 12 1.63 -18.31 5.38
CA PRO A 12 0.28 -18.82 5.12
C PRO A 12 -0.76 -17.75 5.41
N LEU A 13 -1.81 -17.72 4.60
CA LEU A 13 -2.95 -16.82 4.82
C LEU A 13 -3.80 -17.35 5.97
N GLY A 14 -4.14 -16.47 6.91
CA GLY A 14 -5.16 -16.71 7.91
C GLY A 14 -6.54 -16.25 7.44
N GLU A 15 -7.54 -16.37 8.31
CA GLU A 15 -8.91 -16.01 7.98
C GLU A 15 -9.07 -14.52 7.63
N LEU A 16 -8.36 -13.63 8.32
CA LEU A 16 -8.40 -12.20 8.07
C LEU A 16 -7.86 -11.88 6.67
N GLU A 17 -6.69 -12.44 6.34
CA GLU A 17 -6.02 -12.23 5.06
C GLU A 17 -6.85 -12.77 3.89
N GLU A 18 -7.44 -13.96 4.04
CA GLU A 18 -8.33 -14.54 3.00
C GLU A 18 -9.57 -13.68 2.78
N ARG A 19 -10.17 -13.16 3.84
CA ARG A 19 -11.32 -12.25 3.73
C ARG A 19 -10.95 -10.92 3.08
N SER A 20 -9.81 -10.35 3.45
CA SER A 20 -9.30 -9.12 2.83
C SER A 20 -9.03 -9.33 1.36
N LYS A 21 -8.31 -10.40 1.00
CA LYS A 21 -8.03 -10.79 -0.39
C LYS A 21 -9.32 -10.83 -1.22
N ALA A 22 -10.34 -11.58 -0.76
CA ALA A 22 -11.62 -11.69 -1.46
C ALA A 22 -12.32 -10.35 -1.62
N ASN A 23 -12.34 -9.53 -0.57
CA ASN A 23 -12.94 -8.20 -0.59
C ASN A 23 -12.23 -7.25 -1.56
N ILE A 24 -10.91 -7.22 -1.55
CA ILE A 24 -10.13 -6.33 -2.43
C ILE A 24 -10.13 -6.82 -3.88
N GLU A 25 -10.15 -8.12 -4.12
CA GLU A 25 -10.34 -8.67 -5.47
C GLU A 25 -11.70 -8.26 -6.07
N GLU A 26 -12.77 -8.30 -5.29
CA GLU A 26 -14.08 -7.80 -5.71
C GLU A 26 -14.05 -6.29 -5.99
N TYR A 27 -13.38 -5.53 -5.13
CA TYR A 27 -13.20 -4.10 -5.32
C TYR A 27 -12.37 -3.77 -6.57
N ALA A 28 -11.34 -4.55 -6.88
CA ALA A 28 -10.57 -4.39 -8.12
C ALA A 28 -11.47 -4.56 -9.35
N LYS A 29 -12.36 -5.56 -9.37
CA LYS A 29 -13.36 -5.76 -10.44
C LYS A 29 -14.28 -4.54 -10.56
N PHE A 30 -14.76 -4.00 -9.43
CA PHE A 30 -15.55 -2.77 -9.42
C PHE A 30 -14.79 -1.59 -10.05
N CYS A 31 -13.49 -1.45 -9.77
CA CYS A 31 -12.64 -0.40 -10.34
C CYS A 31 -12.25 -0.64 -11.81
N GLY A 32 -12.58 -1.79 -12.38
CA GLY A 32 -12.10 -2.22 -13.70
C GLY A 32 -10.57 -2.37 -13.73
N ALA A 33 -10.02 -2.99 -12.70
CA ALA A 33 -8.59 -3.22 -12.51
C ALA A 33 -8.28 -4.72 -12.34
N ASP A 34 -7.08 -5.12 -12.71
CA ASP A 34 -6.54 -6.43 -12.36
C ASP A 34 -6.25 -6.50 -10.85
N TYR A 35 -6.16 -7.70 -10.33
CA TYR A 35 -5.80 -7.96 -8.94
C TYR A 35 -4.71 -9.02 -8.85
N GLN A 36 -3.75 -8.83 -7.96
CA GLN A 36 -2.73 -9.83 -7.67
C GLN A 36 -2.33 -9.81 -6.19
N LEU A 37 -2.36 -10.99 -5.55
CA LEU A 37 -1.70 -11.21 -4.27
C LEU A 37 -0.28 -11.70 -4.52
N ILE A 38 0.69 -10.98 -3.99
CA ILE A 38 2.11 -11.32 -4.06
C ILE A 38 2.52 -11.97 -2.75
N SER A 39 3.15 -13.13 -2.82
CA SER A 39 3.54 -13.91 -1.65
C SER A 39 5.05 -13.98 -1.48
N GLY A 40 5.49 -13.93 -0.23
CA GLY A 40 6.88 -14.14 0.15
C GLY A 40 7.79 -12.92 -0.01
N ASN A 41 9.08 -13.12 0.20
CA ASN A 41 10.10 -12.08 0.10
C ASN A 41 10.61 -11.98 -1.35
N VAL A 42 9.91 -11.20 -2.16
CA VAL A 42 10.13 -11.06 -3.60
C VAL A 42 10.95 -9.81 -3.96
N PHE A 43 10.89 -8.77 -3.11
CA PHE A 43 11.65 -7.54 -3.28
C PHE A 43 12.80 -7.51 -2.27
N ARG A 44 14.05 -7.60 -2.76
CA ARG A 44 15.27 -7.59 -1.91
C ARG A 44 15.09 -8.49 -0.68
N LYS A 45 15.31 -9.77 -0.83
CA LYS A 45 14.97 -10.87 0.11
C LYS A 45 15.40 -10.65 1.57
N HIS A 46 16.41 -9.81 1.81
CA HIS A 46 16.93 -9.48 3.15
C HIS A 46 16.12 -8.39 3.88
N LEU A 47 15.21 -7.71 3.19
CA LEU A 47 14.40 -6.65 3.79
C LEU A 47 13.17 -7.23 4.51
N SER A 48 12.72 -6.50 5.52
CA SER A 48 11.56 -6.86 6.32
C SER A 48 10.26 -6.91 5.50
N ALA A 49 9.26 -7.64 5.99
CA ALA A 49 7.98 -7.81 5.33
C ALA A 49 7.31 -6.49 4.87
N PRO A 50 7.28 -5.40 5.65
CA PRO A 50 6.73 -4.13 5.18
C PRO A 50 7.42 -3.55 3.94
N CYS A 51 8.73 -3.79 3.79
CA CYS A 51 9.49 -3.31 2.64
C CYS A 51 9.17 -4.08 1.36
N GLN A 52 8.59 -5.28 1.45
CA GLN A 52 8.23 -6.10 0.30
C GLN A 52 7.16 -5.44 -0.58
N LYS A 53 6.39 -4.49 -0.06
CA LYS A 53 5.45 -3.68 -0.84
C LYS A 53 6.12 -2.90 -1.97
N MET A 54 7.42 -2.61 -1.85
CA MET A 54 8.19 -1.93 -2.90
C MET A 54 8.29 -2.74 -4.18
N ILE A 55 7.89 -4.01 -4.20
CA ILE A 55 7.75 -4.81 -5.41
C ILE A 55 6.84 -4.13 -6.46
N MET A 56 5.94 -3.25 -6.02
CA MET A 56 5.10 -2.44 -6.92
C MET A 56 5.90 -1.56 -7.90
N LEU A 57 7.18 -1.30 -7.61
CA LEU A 57 8.10 -0.54 -8.46
C LEU A 57 8.86 -1.43 -9.46
N ASP A 58 8.64 -2.76 -9.42
CA ASP A 58 9.34 -3.69 -10.29
C ASP A 58 8.87 -3.54 -11.75
N PRO A 59 9.78 -3.63 -12.73
CA PRO A 59 9.47 -3.53 -14.15
C PRO A 59 8.39 -4.50 -14.65
N GLN A 60 8.13 -5.62 -13.95
CA GLN A 60 7.04 -6.52 -14.30
C GLN A 60 5.66 -5.85 -14.36
N PHE A 61 5.52 -4.69 -13.69
CA PHE A 61 4.28 -3.90 -13.68
C PHE A 61 4.30 -2.71 -14.64
N ASP A 62 5.30 -2.58 -15.51
CA ASP A 62 5.43 -1.44 -16.43
C ASP A 62 4.34 -1.39 -17.51
N GLU A 63 3.65 -2.50 -17.73
CA GLU A 63 2.48 -2.52 -18.61
C GLU A 63 1.26 -1.77 -18.03
N TYR A 64 1.22 -1.53 -16.71
CA TYR A 64 0.13 -0.84 -16.04
C TYR A 64 0.39 0.67 -15.96
N ASP A 65 -0.63 1.45 -16.31
CA ASP A 65 -0.60 2.90 -16.18
C ASP A 65 -0.68 3.35 -14.72
N MET A 66 -1.41 2.59 -13.91
CA MET A 66 -1.52 2.79 -12.45
C MET A 66 -1.40 1.49 -11.69
N VAL A 67 -0.60 1.53 -10.61
CA VAL A 67 -0.46 0.44 -9.65
C VAL A 67 -0.86 0.94 -8.26
N VAL A 68 -1.73 0.20 -7.61
CA VAL A 68 -2.11 0.43 -6.21
C VAL A 68 -1.62 -0.74 -5.38
N MET A 69 -0.90 -0.47 -4.31
CA MET A 69 -0.54 -1.46 -3.29
C MET A 69 -1.38 -1.19 -2.04
N MET A 70 -2.08 -2.21 -1.56
CA MET A 70 -2.88 -2.18 -0.34
C MET A 70 -2.38 -3.20 0.68
N ASP A 71 -2.47 -2.88 1.95
CA ASP A 71 -2.19 -3.84 3.03
C ASP A 71 -3.19 -5.00 3.01
N ILE A 72 -2.71 -6.17 3.42
CA ILE A 72 -3.51 -7.41 3.42
C ILE A 72 -4.62 -7.42 4.49
N ASP A 73 -4.65 -6.46 5.37
CA ASP A 73 -5.69 -6.25 6.39
C ASP A 73 -6.65 -5.11 6.05
N MET A 74 -6.60 -4.62 4.81
CA MET A 74 -7.50 -3.59 4.31
C MET A 74 -8.80 -4.18 3.80
N PHE A 75 -9.89 -3.42 3.99
CA PHE A 75 -11.23 -3.76 3.50
C PHE A 75 -11.92 -2.54 2.93
N THR A 76 -12.63 -2.73 1.83
CA THR A 76 -13.61 -1.75 1.37
C THR A 76 -14.94 -1.94 2.09
N ARG A 77 -15.60 -0.83 2.39
CA ARG A 77 -16.93 -0.87 3.01
C ARG A 77 -17.96 -1.41 2.01
N LYS A 78 -18.98 -2.12 2.54
CA LYS A 78 -20.15 -2.48 1.75
C LYS A 78 -20.78 -1.22 1.14
N GLY A 79 -21.07 -1.26 -0.15
CA GLY A 79 -21.63 -0.11 -0.89
C GLY A 79 -20.61 0.98 -1.23
N MET A 80 -19.32 0.67 -1.23
CA MET A 80 -18.29 1.59 -1.69
C MET A 80 -18.54 1.99 -3.14
N THR A 81 -18.65 3.30 -3.38
CA THR A 81 -18.86 3.89 -4.72
C THR A 81 -17.63 4.64 -5.25
N LYS A 82 -16.61 4.85 -4.38
CA LYS A 82 -15.38 5.53 -4.74
C LYS A 82 -14.40 4.61 -5.45
N ASN A 83 -13.84 5.10 -6.54
CA ASN A 83 -12.84 4.38 -7.32
C ASN A 83 -11.45 4.92 -6.98
N ILE A 84 -10.58 4.08 -6.41
CA ILE A 84 -9.25 4.48 -5.97
C ILE A 84 -8.35 5.00 -7.10
N PHE A 85 -8.68 4.73 -8.35
CA PHE A 85 -7.88 5.16 -9.49
C PHE A 85 -8.29 6.53 -10.05
N THR A 86 -9.52 6.97 -9.81
CA THR A 86 -10.08 8.20 -10.39
C THR A 86 -10.48 9.23 -9.37
N ASP A 87 -10.85 8.79 -8.16
CA ASP A 87 -11.30 9.69 -7.10
C ASP A 87 -10.13 10.16 -6.25
N ASP A 88 -10.32 11.28 -5.56
CA ASP A 88 -9.38 11.74 -4.56
C ASP A 88 -9.26 10.72 -3.43
N VAL A 89 -8.03 10.29 -3.18
CA VAL A 89 -7.73 9.34 -2.11
C VAL A 89 -7.20 10.11 -0.92
N GLY A 90 -7.94 10.06 0.18
CA GLY A 90 -7.46 10.59 1.46
C GLY A 90 -6.29 9.75 1.98
N ILE A 91 -5.28 10.43 2.49
CA ILE A 91 -4.15 9.76 3.15
C ILE A 91 -4.49 9.60 4.62
N GLY A 92 -4.41 8.37 5.13
CA GLY A 92 -4.62 8.07 6.54
C GLY A 92 -3.54 8.72 7.42
N ARG A 93 -3.96 9.51 8.41
CA ARG A 93 -3.07 10.04 9.44
C ARG A 93 -2.98 9.06 10.60
N HIS A 94 -1.78 8.74 11.04
CA HIS A 94 -1.58 8.09 12.32
C HIS A 94 -1.61 9.11 13.45
N PHE A 95 -2.75 9.23 14.12
CA PHE A 95 -2.91 10.13 15.26
C PHE A 95 -2.16 9.65 16.52
N GLY A 96 -1.78 8.39 16.58
CA GLY A 96 -1.23 7.73 17.75
C GLY A 96 0.29 7.58 17.78
N ILE A 97 1.04 8.20 16.87
CA ILE A 97 2.50 8.17 16.99
C ILE A 97 2.88 8.97 18.22
N GLN A 98 3.35 8.22 19.20
CA GLN A 98 3.82 8.78 20.45
C GLN A 98 4.88 9.86 20.18
N PRO A 99 4.82 11.01 20.86
CA PRO A 99 5.84 12.05 20.78
C PRO A 99 7.27 11.52 20.93
N SER A 100 7.43 10.46 21.75
CA SER A 100 8.70 9.75 21.95
C SER A 100 9.27 9.13 20.68
N LEU A 101 8.45 8.58 19.80
CA LEU A 101 8.94 8.00 18.54
C LEU A 101 9.40 9.10 17.57
N ARG A 102 8.68 10.20 17.49
CA ARG A 102 9.08 11.37 16.72
C ARG A 102 10.42 11.92 17.22
N GLN A 103 10.55 12.10 18.53
CA GLN A 103 11.79 12.55 19.14
C GLN A 103 12.98 11.64 18.81
N LYS A 104 12.79 10.32 18.85
CA LYS A 104 13.83 9.35 18.48
C LYS A 104 14.22 9.46 17.00
N LEU A 105 13.25 9.66 16.11
CA LEU A 105 13.53 9.87 14.68
C LEU A 105 14.36 11.14 14.45
N TYR A 106 14.05 12.22 15.18
CA TYR A 106 14.83 13.46 15.10
C TYR A 106 16.26 13.31 15.62
N GLN A 107 16.40 12.64 16.76
CA GLN A 107 17.72 12.38 17.33
C GLN A 107 18.58 11.56 16.37
N ARG A 108 17.96 10.62 15.65
CA ARG A 108 18.64 9.77 14.68
C ARG A 108 18.90 10.45 13.34
N PHE A 109 17.99 11.31 12.92
CA PHE A 109 18.00 11.96 11.61
C PHE A 109 17.69 13.46 11.73
N PRO A 110 18.63 14.28 12.24
CA PRO A 110 18.39 15.71 12.49
C PRO A 110 18.00 16.52 11.24
N LEU A 111 18.40 16.03 10.05
CA LEU A 111 18.12 16.69 8.79
C LEU A 111 16.68 16.47 8.27
N LEU A 112 15.88 15.60 8.90
CA LEU A 112 14.49 15.39 8.49
C LEU A 112 13.58 16.60 8.76
N GLY A 113 14.11 17.66 9.39
CA GLY A 113 13.40 18.91 9.60
C GLY A 113 12.31 18.79 10.69
N ASP A 114 11.27 19.59 10.59
CA ASP A 114 10.28 19.83 11.63
C ASP A 114 9.35 18.62 11.91
N THR A 115 9.19 18.29 13.20
CA THR A 115 8.27 17.25 13.71
C THR A 115 6.79 17.58 13.53
N ARG A 116 6.43 18.73 13.01
CA ARG A 116 5.05 19.15 12.82
C ARG A 116 4.33 18.40 11.71
N TYR A 117 5.08 17.75 10.82
CA TYR A 117 4.45 16.96 9.75
C TYR A 117 3.76 15.73 10.30
N PRO A 118 2.51 15.48 9.91
CA PRO A 118 1.82 14.25 10.29
C PRO A 118 2.55 13.05 9.72
N TYR A 119 2.60 11.98 10.49
CA TYR A 119 3.05 10.69 9.98
C TYR A 119 1.94 10.11 9.10
N TRP A 120 2.28 9.83 7.86
CA TRP A 120 1.36 9.24 6.92
C TRP A 120 1.39 7.71 7.01
N GLY A 121 0.21 7.11 7.08
CA GLY A 121 0.09 5.66 7.07
C GLY A 121 0.48 5.06 5.72
N GLY A 122 1.27 3.99 5.74
CA GLY A 122 1.71 3.28 4.54
C GLY A 122 0.77 2.15 4.10
N SER A 123 -0.52 2.22 4.43
CA SER A 123 -1.48 1.14 4.14
C SER A 123 -1.92 1.09 2.68
N ILE A 124 -1.83 2.21 1.98
CA ILE A 124 -2.18 2.31 0.56
C ILE A 124 -1.15 3.19 -0.14
N TYR A 125 -0.63 2.69 -1.25
CA TYR A 125 0.18 3.45 -2.20
C TYR A 125 -0.49 3.42 -3.56
N ARG A 126 -0.65 4.58 -4.19
CA ARG A 126 -1.12 4.72 -5.56
C ARG A 126 -0.07 5.45 -6.38
N LEU A 127 0.50 4.77 -7.34
CA LEU A 127 1.55 5.31 -8.20
C LEU A 127 1.13 5.18 -9.66
N ASP A 128 1.25 6.27 -10.38
CA ASP A 128 1.17 6.25 -11.84
C ASP A 128 2.51 5.81 -12.47
N LYS A 129 2.48 5.59 -13.77
CA LYS A 129 3.64 5.11 -14.51
C LYS A 129 4.82 6.10 -14.48
N ASP A 130 4.55 7.40 -14.42
CA ASP A 130 5.60 8.42 -14.46
C ASP A 130 6.34 8.51 -13.11
N ILE A 131 5.62 8.31 -12.00
CA ILE A 131 6.22 8.28 -10.66
C ILE A 131 7.06 6.99 -10.44
N ARG A 132 6.70 5.88 -11.12
CA ARG A 132 7.40 4.59 -10.95
C ARG A 132 8.70 4.46 -11.76
N LYS A 133 8.93 5.33 -12.73
CA LYS A 133 10.15 5.40 -13.55
C LYS A 133 11.21 6.30 -12.91
#